data_d9a2a5c418c48e931617e98bdb1e1dc8
#
_entry.id   d9a2a5c418c48e931617e98bdb1e1dc8
#
_cell.length_a   1.000
_cell.length_b   1.000
_cell.length_c   1.000
_cell.angle_alpha   90.00
_cell.angle_beta   90.00
_cell.angle_gamma   90.00
#
_symmetry.space_group_name_H-M   'P 1'
#
loop_
_entity.id
_entity.type
_entity.pdbx_description
1 polymer ?
#
loop_
_entity_poly.entity_id
_entity_poly.type
_entity_poly.pdbx_seq_one_letter_code
_entity_poly.pdbx_strand_id
1 'polypeptide(L)'
;MAYVDYSSNYMSQIPFRTGFGYDVHRLSDGYDLWLGGVKIPYEQGLEGHSDADVLLHAVCDALLGAAALGDIGVHFPPSDMTYKGIDSKILLSRTCTLVREAGYEIGNIDATIAAEAPKINPHIPQMRRVMSEVMGIPEMDISLKATTTERLGFVGHREGMEAYATALIAVKGAF
;
A
#
# COMPACT_ATOMS: atom_id res chain seq x y z
N MET A 1 18.60 7.38 44.97
CA MET A 1 17.72 7.39 43.79
C MET A 1 18.29 6.34 42.81
N ALA A 2 17.65 5.19 42.73
CA ALA A 2 18.11 4.13 41.82
C ALA A 2 17.74 4.53 40.38
N TYR A 3 18.73 4.60 39.50
CA TYR A 3 18.53 4.74 38.07
C TYR A 3 17.89 3.45 37.56
N VAL A 4 16.64 3.51 37.13
CA VAL A 4 15.99 2.40 36.43
C VAL A 4 16.55 2.41 35.02
N ASP A 5 17.36 1.41 34.70
CA ASP A 5 17.88 1.17 33.36
C ASP A 5 16.73 0.72 32.42
N TYR A 6 16.26 1.59 31.58
CA TYR A 6 15.23 1.32 30.56
C TYR A 6 15.80 0.69 29.28
N SER A 7 17.09 0.32 29.26
CA SER A 7 17.77 -0.16 28.03
C SER A 7 17.65 -1.67 27.78
N SER A 8 17.01 -2.44 28.65
CA SER A 8 16.88 -3.88 28.46
C SER A 8 15.42 -4.34 28.52
N ASN A 9 14.87 -4.75 27.37
CA ASN A 9 13.69 -5.60 27.21
C ASN A 9 12.28 -4.98 27.30
N TYR A 10 12.00 -3.81 26.72
CA TYR A 10 10.65 -3.53 26.25
C TYR A 10 10.53 -3.85 24.74
N MET A 11 10.80 -5.07 24.34
CA MET A 11 10.12 -5.62 23.18
C MET A 11 8.64 -5.68 23.57
N SER A 12 7.77 -5.02 22.79
CA SER A 12 6.33 -5.02 23.02
C SER A 12 5.89 -6.47 23.30
N GLN A 13 5.20 -6.71 24.41
CA GLN A 13 4.68 -8.06 24.76
C GLN A 13 3.69 -8.57 23.70
N ILE A 14 3.24 -7.71 22.82
CA ILE A 14 2.36 -8.03 21.70
C ILE A 14 3.22 -8.35 20.49
N PRO A 15 3.21 -9.60 20.00
CA PRO A 15 4.10 -10.05 18.92
C PRO A 15 3.65 -9.57 17.52
N PHE A 16 2.58 -8.79 17.41
CA PHE A 16 2.07 -8.28 16.16
C PHE A 16 1.83 -6.75 16.23
N ARG A 17 1.83 -6.13 15.05
CA ARG A 17 1.59 -4.69 14.88
C ARG A 17 0.67 -4.46 13.69
N THR A 18 -0.09 -3.38 13.75
CA THR A 18 -0.93 -2.93 12.64
C THR A 18 -0.44 -1.59 12.11
N GLY A 19 -0.63 -1.38 10.83
CA GLY A 19 -0.41 -0.09 10.19
C GLY A 19 -1.60 0.28 9.31
N PHE A 20 -1.74 1.58 9.09
CA PHE A 20 -2.73 2.16 8.21
C PHE A 20 -2.02 3.00 7.15
N GLY A 21 -2.45 2.89 5.90
CA GLY A 21 -1.98 3.69 4.78
C GLY A 21 -3.15 4.31 4.02
N TYR A 22 -2.90 5.49 3.50
CA TYR A 22 -3.82 6.24 2.66
C TYR A 22 -3.06 6.91 1.55
N ASP A 23 -3.59 6.84 0.32
CA ASP A 23 -3.05 7.59 -0.80
C ASP A 23 -4.18 8.09 -1.70
N VAL A 24 -3.90 9.13 -2.48
CA VAL A 24 -4.83 9.77 -3.38
C VAL A 24 -4.10 10.32 -4.61
N HIS A 25 -4.66 10.06 -5.78
CA HIS A 25 -4.14 10.57 -7.04
C HIS A 25 -5.24 11.18 -7.89
N ARG A 26 -4.90 12.23 -8.64
CA ARG A 26 -5.78 12.87 -9.62
C ARG A 26 -5.96 11.98 -10.84
N LEU A 27 -7.19 11.88 -11.36
CA LEU A 27 -7.48 11.33 -12.68
C LEU A 27 -7.17 12.38 -13.76
N SER A 28 -6.42 11.99 -14.78
CA SER A 28 -5.99 12.87 -15.86
C SER A 28 -5.92 12.12 -17.20
N ASP A 29 -6.15 12.84 -18.28
CA ASP A 29 -6.00 12.32 -19.63
C ASP A 29 -4.52 12.07 -19.96
N GLY A 30 -4.26 11.07 -20.80
CA GLY A 30 -2.91 10.78 -21.27
C GLY A 30 -2.06 9.90 -20.34
N TYR A 31 -2.63 9.45 -19.23
CA TYR A 31 -2.03 8.49 -18.32
C TYR A 31 -2.72 7.12 -18.42
N ASP A 32 -1.96 6.06 -18.18
CA ASP A 32 -2.48 4.71 -17.99
C ASP A 32 -3.03 4.55 -16.55
N LEU A 33 -4.13 3.83 -16.39
CA LEU A 33 -4.66 3.50 -15.08
C LEU A 33 -4.04 2.21 -14.56
N TRP A 34 -3.20 2.33 -13.52
CA TRP A 34 -2.61 1.21 -12.80
C TRP A 34 -3.22 1.09 -11.40
N LEU A 35 -3.71 -0.09 -11.03
CA LEU A 35 -4.25 -0.39 -9.71
C LEU A 35 -3.87 -1.81 -9.29
N GLY A 36 -3.23 -1.96 -8.12
CA GLY A 36 -2.79 -3.25 -7.61
C GLY A 36 -1.80 -3.96 -8.53
N GLY A 37 -0.96 -3.20 -9.26
CA GLY A 37 -0.01 -3.70 -10.24
C GLY A 37 -0.63 -4.18 -11.55
N VAL A 38 -1.91 -3.89 -11.79
CA VAL A 38 -2.67 -4.28 -12.98
C VAL A 38 -3.06 -3.04 -13.78
N LYS A 39 -2.79 -3.06 -15.10
CA LYS A 39 -3.26 -2.02 -16.00
C LYS A 39 -4.76 -2.22 -16.28
N ILE A 40 -5.56 -1.24 -15.93
CA ILE A 40 -7.00 -1.25 -16.10
C ILE A 40 -7.35 -0.49 -17.39
N PRO A 41 -8.12 -1.10 -18.33
CA PRO A 41 -8.60 -0.38 -19.50
C PRO A 41 -9.57 0.74 -19.11
N TYR A 42 -9.11 1.97 -19.26
CA TYR A 42 -9.90 3.17 -18.97
C TYR A 42 -9.35 4.35 -19.78
N GLU A 43 -10.17 5.36 -20.03
CA GLU A 43 -9.83 6.54 -20.84
C GLU A 43 -8.87 7.51 -20.15
N GLN A 44 -8.81 7.46 -18.82
CA GLN A 44 -7.96 8.28 -17.99
C GLN A 44 -7.09 7.38 -17.08
N GLY A 45 -5.98 7.91 -16.60
CA GLY A 45 -5.14 7.28 -15.60
C GLY A 45 -4.84 8.20 -14.43
N LEU A 46 -4.14 7.69 -13.45
CA LEU A 46 -3.73 8.46 -12.28
C LEU A 46 -2.43 9.20 -12.55
N GLU A 47 -2.39 10.47 -12.15
CA GLU A 47 -1.22 11.33 -12.29
C GLU A 47 -0.32 11.20 -11.07
N GLY A 48 0.97 10.92 -11.28
CA GLY A 48 1.95 10.81 -10.20
C GLY A 48 3.38 10.74 -10.69
N HIS A 49 4.32 10.64 -9.75
CA HIS A 49 5.75 10.56 -10.04
C HIS A 49 6.17 9.17 -10.55
N SER A 50 5.52 8.11 -10.04
CA SER A 50 5.63 6.71 -10.50
C SER A 50 4.56 6.39 -11.55
N ASP A 51 4.11 5.14 -11.63
CA ASP A 51 2.90 4.74 -12.35
C ASP A 51 1.60 5.14 -11.64
N ALA A 52 1.71 5.84 -10.48
CA ALA A 52 0.62 6.35 -9.66
C ALA A 52 -0.40 5.29 -9.19
N ASP A 53 0.04 4.06 -8.95
CA ASP A 53 -0.80 3.00 -8.39
C ASP A 53 -1.16 3.34 -6.93
N VAL A 54 -2.27 4.03 -6.76
CA VAL A 54 -2.76 4.52 -5.46
C VAL A 54 -2.98 3.39 -4.45
N LEU A 55 -3.35 2.18 -4.93
CA LEU A 55 -3.54 1.03 -4.05
C LEU A 55 -2.21 0.51 -3.50
N LEU A 56 -1.22 0.33 -4.37
CA LEU A 56 0.10 -0.16 -3.94
C LEU A 56 0.81 0.85 -3.04
N HIS A 57 0.63 2.16 -3.27
CA HIS A 57 1.18 3.20 -2.39
C HIS A 57 0.56 3.15 -0.99
N ALA A 58 -0.77 3.05 -0.88
CA ALA A 58 -1.45 2.91 0.41
C ALA A 58 -1.00 1.63 1.15
N VAL A 59 -0.78 0.53 0.44
CA VAL A 59 -0.28 -0.71 1.04
C VAL A 59 1.17 -0.55 1.52
N CYS A 60 2.04 0.13 0.76
CA CYS A 60 3.40 0.44 1.21
C CYS A 60 3.38 1.24 2.51
N ASP A 61 2.57 2.28 2.59
CA ASP A 61 2.46 3.12 3.79
C ASP A 61 1.92 2.34 4.99
N ALA A 62 0.93 1.47 4.78
CA ALA A 62 0.43 0.59 5.84
C ALA A 62 1.53 -0.33 6.39
N LEU A 63 2.34 -0.92 5.52
CA LEU A 63 3.44 -1.80 5.90
C LEU A 63 4.57 -1.07 6.62
N LEU A 64 5.01 0.07 6.08
CA LEU A 64 6.06 0.91 6.68
C LEU A 64 5.61 1.46 8.04
N GLY A 65 4.36 1.96 8.12
CA GLY A 65 3.77 2.43 9.37
C GLY A 65 3.68 1.35 10.44
N ALA A 66 3.27 0.12 10.09
CA ALA A 66 3.25 -1.01 11.00
C ALA A 66 4.63 -1.31 11.59
N ALA A 67 5.68 -1.23 10.76
CA ALA A 67 7.07 -1.45 11.17
C ALA A 67 7.73 -0.24 11.85
N ALA A 68 7.02 0.91 11.96
CA ALA A 68 7.53 2.20 12.43
C ALA A 68 8.73 2.71 11.62
N LEU A 69 8.69 2.51 10.29
CA LEU A 69 9.72 2.92 9.34
C LEU A 69 9.39 4.23 8.60
N GLY A 70 8.33 4.93 8.98
CA GLY A 70 7.87 6.14 8.28
C GLY A 70 6.90 5.83 7.14
N ASP A 71 7.05 6.50 6.02
CA ASP A 71 6.18 6.41 4.84
C ASP A 71 6.98 6.18 3.55
N ILE A 72 6.25 5.99 2.44
CA ILE A 72 6.82 5.75 1.11
C ILE A 72 7.73 6.91 0.65
N GLY A 73 7.40 8.15 1.01
CA GLY A 73 8.17 9.34 0.63
C GLY A 73 9.54 9.42 1.30
N VAL A 74 9.70 8.85 2.49
CA VAL A 74 10.99 8.74 3.19
C VAL A 74 11.93 7.79 2.46
N HIS A 75 11.44 6.67 1.96
CA HIS A 75 12.25 5.62 1.35
C HIS A 75 12.43 5.81 -0.16
N PHE A 76 11.46 6.43 -0.83
CA PHE A 76 11.42 6.63 -2.28
C PHE A 76 11.06 8.08 -2.61
N PRO A 77 11.91 9.04 -2.24
CA PRO A 77 11.58 10.46 -2.36
C PRO A 77 11.34 10.86 -3.82
N PRO A 78 10.27 11.64 -4.10
CA PRO A 78 9.96 12.08 -5.47
C PRO A 78 11.01 13.01 -6.06
N SER A 79 11.92 13.56 -5.25
CA SER A 79 13.08 14.32 -5.70
C SER A 79 14.16 13.46 -6.36
N ASP A 80 14.17 12.15 -6.12
CA ASP A 80 15.10 11.22 -6.76
C ASP A 80 14.53 10.76 -8.11
N MET A 81 15.17 11.21 -9.17
CA MET A 81 14.76 10.92 -10.55
C MET A 81 14.83 9.43 -10.92
N THR A 82 15.50 8.58 -10.13
CA THR A 82 15.52 7.13 -10.35
C THR A 82 14.14 6.48 -10.14
N TYR A 83 13.24 7.17 -9.45
CA TYR A 83 11.86 6.71 -9.21
C TYR A 83 10.85 7.29 -10.19
N LYS A 84 11.28 8.16 -11.12
CA LYS A 84 10.36 8.74 -12.10
C LYS A 84 9.82 7.66 -13.05
N GLY A 85 8.49 7.50 -13.08
CA GLY A 85 7.82 6.48 -13.89
C GLY A 85 8.08 5.04 -13.46
N ILE A 86 8.58 4.84 -12.22
CA ILE A 86 8.83 3.50 -11.70
C ILE A 86 7.53 2.72 -11.53
N ASP A 87 7.59 1.42 -11.82
CA ASP A 87 6.53 0.45 -11.52
C ASP A 87 6.37 0.30 -10.00
N SER A 88 5.20 0.61 -9.46
CA SER A 88 4.92 0.54 -8.01
C SER A 88 5.02 -0.87 -7.43
N LYS A 89 5.01 -1.91 -8.24
CA LYS A 89 5.36 -3.28 -7.80
C LYS A 89 6.79 -3.36 -7.27
N ILE A 90 7.71 -2.58 -7.83
CA ILE A 90 9.09 -2.51 -7.33
C ILE A 90 9.13 -1.80 -5.97
N LEU A 91 8.35 -0.74 -5.79
CA LEU A 91 8.23 -0.05 -4.51
C LEU A 91 7.67 -0.98 -3.44
N LEU A 92 6.59 -1.70 -3.75
CA LEU A 92 5.98 -2.69 -2.85
C LEU A 92 6.96 -3.81 -2.49
N SER A 93 7.68 -4.37 -3.45
CA SER A 93 8.69 -5.41 -3.21
C SER A 93 9.80 -4.93 -2.25
N ARG A 94 10.31 -3.71 -2.48
CA ARG A 94 11.33 -3.10 -1.61
C ARG A 94 10.77 -2.81 -0.21
N THR A 95 9.54 -2.32 -0.11
CA THR A 95 8.85 -2.13 1.17
C THR A 95 8.73 -3.43 1.96
N CYS A 96 8.31 -4.52 1.30
CA CYS A 96 8.26 -5.84 1.93
C CYS A 96 9.65 -6.30 2.43
N THR A 97 10.71 -6.00 1.69
CA THR A 97 12.08 -6.30 2.10
C THR A 97 12.46 -5.52 3.35
N LEU A 98 12.20 -4.20 3.40
CA LEU A 98 12.47 -3.34 4.57
C LEU A 98 11.74 -3.85 5.83
N VAL A 99 10.48 -4.24 5.70
CA VAL A 99 9.69 -4.80 6.82
C VAL A 99 10.31 -6.10 7.34
N ARG A 100 10.76 -6.99 6.44
CA ARG A 100 11.41 -8.25 6.83
C ARG A 100 12.80 -8.05 7.45
N GLU A 101 13.57 -7.08 6.95
CA GLU A 101 14.87 -6.68 7.50
C GLU A 101 14.73 -6.05 8.89
N ALA A 102 13.60 -5.37 9.15
CA ALA A 102 13.24 -4.85 10.47
C ALA A 102 12.81 -5.95 11.46
N GLY A 103 12.81 -7.24 11.06
CA GLY A 103 12.52 -8.39 11.91
C GLY A 103 11.05 -8.79 11.97
N TYR A 104 10.23 -8.38 10.98
CA TYR A 104 8.82 -8.72 10.92
C TYR A 104 8.49 -9.63 9.73
N GLU A 105 7.40 -10.37 9.84
CA GLU A 105 6.71 -11.06 8.75
C GLU A 105 5.38 -10.39 8.48
N ILE A 106 4.95 -10.40 7.21
CA ILE A 106 3.68 -9.82 6.78
C ILE A 106 2.58 -10.87 7.03
N GLY A 107 1.58 -10.52 7.83
CA GLY A 107 0.45 -11.40 8.15
C GLY A 107 -0.66 -11.29 7.11
N ASN A 108 -1.29 -10.12 7.01
CA ASN A 108 -2.34 -9.89 6.02
C ASN A 108 -2.46 -8.41 5.63
N ILE A 109 -3.12 -8.20 4.50
CA ILE A 109 -3.52 -6.87 3.99
C ILE A 109 -5.03 -6.85 3.83
N ASP A 110 -5.66 -5.76 4.26
CA ASP A 110 -7.03 -5.41 3.90
C ASP A 110 -7.05 -3.99 3.33
N ALA A 111 -7.52 -3.83 2.10
CA ALA A 111 -7.51 -2.54 1.43
C ALA A 111 -8.82 -2.25 0.69
N THR A 112 -9.12 -0.97 0.54
CA THR A 112 -10.32 -0.47 -0.15
C THR A 112 -9.92 0.62 -1.13
N ILE A 113 -10.39 0.51 -2.37
CA ILE A 113 -10.27 1.55 -3.40
C ILE A 113 -11.60 2.28 -3.48
N ALA A 114 -11.58 3.62 -3.39
CA ALA A 114 -12.74 4.46 -3.65
C ALA A 114 -12.62 5.09 -5.04
N ALA A 115 -13.52 4.70 -5.94
CA ALA A 115 -13.56 5.15 -7.34
C ALA A 115 -14.98 5.08 -7.90
N GLU A 116 -15.41 6.13 -8.60
CA GLU A 116 -16.72 6.13 -9.30
C GLU A 116 -16.69 5.34 -10.60
N ALA A 117 -15.57 5.37 -11.31
CA ALA A 117 -15.32 4.64 -12.56
C ALA A 117 -13.81 4.42 -12.76
N PRO A 118 -13.40 3.37 -13.51
CA PRO A 118 -14.22 2.26 -14.01
C PRO A 118 -14.71 1.32 -12.90
N LYS A 119 -15.45 0.25 -13.24
CA LYS A 119 -15.77 -0.82 -12.28
C LYS A 119 -14.51 -1.61 -11.93
N ILE A 120 -14.09 -1.54 -10.67
CA ILE A 120 -12.84 -2.15 -10.19
C ILE A 120 -13.01 -3.65 -9.86
N ASN A 121 -14.17 -4.06 -9.35
CA ASN A 121 -14.41 -5.43 -8.87
C ASN A 121 -13.98 -6.55 -9.85
N PRO A 122 -14.19 -6.45 -11.18
CA PRO A 122 -13.75 -7.48 -12.12
C PRO A 122 -12.23 -7.71 -12.14
N HIS A 123 -11.44 -6.73 -11.71
CA HIS A 123 -9.98 -6.76 -11.73
C HIS A 123 -9.35 -7.22 -10.40
N ILE A 124 -10.14 -7.24 -9.32
CA ILE A 124 -9.67 -7.61 -7.97
C ILE A 124 -8.97 -8.97 -7.94
N PRO A 125 -9.48 -10.04 -8.57
CA PRO A 125 -8.78 -11.33 -8.52
C PRO A 125 -7.37 -11.27 -9.12
N GLN A 126 -7.18 -10.51 -10.20
CA GLN A 126 -5.85 -10.33 -10.81
C GLN A 126 -4.94 -9.48 -9.94
N MET A 127 -5.45 -8.39 -9.35
CA MET A 127 -4.69 -7.55 -8.42
C MET A 127 -4.18 -8.36 -7.23
N ARG A 128 -5.05 -9.16 -6.59
CA ARG A 128 -4.66 -10.02 -5.47
C ARG A 128 -3.55 -10.98 -5.83
N ARG A 129 -3.62 -11.61 -7.00
CA ARG A 129 -2.57 -12.51 -7.49
C ARG A 129 -1.24 -11.77 -7.67
N VAL A 130 -1.24 -10.63 -8.38
CA VAL A 130 -0.04 -9.82 -8.58
C VAL A 130 0.56 -9.37 -7.25
N MET A 131 -0.26 -8.88 -6.33
CA MET A 131 0.21 -8.46 -5.00
C MET A 131 0.76 -9.65 -4.21
N SER A 132 0.11 -10.81 -4.24
CA SER A 132 0.58 -12.04 -3.60
C SER A 132 1.99 -12.44 -4.10
N GLU A 133 2.19 -12.43 -5.41
CA GLU A 133 3.50 -12.73 -6.02
C GLU A 133 4.58 -11.73 -5.61
N VAL A 134 4.27 -10.43 -5.65
CA VAL A 134 5.21 -9.34 -5.31
C VAL A 134 5.56 -9.36 -3.81
N MET A 135 4.57 -9.57 -2.97
CA MET A 135 4.72 -9.54 -1.51
C MET A 135 5.26 -10.85 -0.94
N GLY A 136 5.11 -11.96 -1.69
CA GLY A 136 5.49 -13.28 -1.21
C GLY A 136 4.62 -13.78 -0.05
N ILE A 137 3.32 -13.48 -0.08
CA ILE A 137 2.31 -13.97 0.87
C ILE A 137 1.14 -14.63 0.12
N PRO A 138 0.37 -15.54 0.75
CA PRO A 138 -0.76 -16.18 0.09
C PRO A 138 -1.84 -15.19 -0.37
N GLU A 139 -2.49 -15.45 -1.51
CA GLU A 139 -3.61 -14.63 -1.99
C GLU A 139 -4.76 -14.52 -0.96
N MET A 140 -4.96 -15.55 -0.13
CA MET A 140 -6.00 -15.56 0.90
C MET A 140 -5.76 -14.55 2.02
N ASP A 141 -4.51 -14.08 2.18
CA ASP A 141 -4.13 -13.08 3.18
C ASP A 141 -4.23 -11.64 2.63
N ILE A 142 -4.72 -11.48 1.38
CA ILE A 142 -4.95 -10.19 0.75
C ILE A 142 -6.44 -10.01 0.48
N SER A 143 -7.07 -9.08 1.20
CA SER A 143 -8.44 -8.64 0.98
C SER A 143 -8.45 -7.32 0.23
N LEU A 144 -9.16 -7.27 -0.91
CA LEU A 144 -9.37 -6.03 -1.67
C LEU A 144 -10.86 -5.80 -1.86
N LYS A 145 -11.27 -4.56 -1.66
CA LYS A 145 -12.64 -4.07 -1.82
C LYS A 145 -12.64 -2.83 -2.70
N ALA A 146 -13.72 -2.60 -3.41
CA ALA A 146 -13.93 -1.36 -4.14
C ALA A 146 -15.29 -0.78 -3.80
N THR A 147 -15.35 0.53 -3.66
CA THR A 147 -16.57 1.28 -3.37
C THR A 147 -16.65 2.54 -4.20
N THR A 148 -17.85 3.11 -4.34
CA THR A 148 -18.05 4.48 -4.80
C THR A 148 -18.16 5.41 -3.61
N THR A 149 -18.15 6.72 -3.85
CA THR A 149 -18.50 7.72 -2.84
C THR A 149 -19.91 8.29 -3.05
N GLU A 150 -20.77 7.53 -3.76
CA GLU A 150 -22.17 7.93 -4.05
C GLU A 150 -22.26 9.33 -4.71
N ARG A 151 -21.30 9.62 -5.60
CA ARG A 151 -21.14 10.91 -6.30
C ARG A 151 -20.80 12.10 -5.39
N LEU A 152 -20.31 11.84 -4.19
CA LEU A 152 -19.86 12.88 -3.25
C LEU A 152 -18.36 13.12 -3.35
N GLY A 153 -17.97 14.38 -3.21
CA GLY A 153 -16.57 14.79 -3.18
C GLY A 153 -15.84 14.61 -4.53
N PHE A 154 -14.51 14.74 -4.51
CA PHE A 154 -13.66 14.67 -5.70
C PHE A 154 -13.68 13.29 -6.36
N VAL A 155 -13.77 12.21 -5.58
CA VAL A 155 -13.94 10.84 -6.11
C VAL A 155 -15.27 10.73 -6.83
N GLY A 156 -16.35 11.23 -6.20
CA GLY A 156 -17.70 11.22 -6.75
C GLY A 156 -17.83 12.03 -8.04
N HIS A 157 -17.02 13.08 -8.20
CA HIS A 157 -16.93 13.87 -9.42
C HIS A 157 -15.92 13.32 -10.44
N ARG A 158 -15.28 12.17 -10.17
CA ARG A 158 -14.26 11.56 -11.03
C ARG A 158 -13.03 12.43 -11.24
N GLU A 159 -12.66 13.23 -10.24
CA GLU A 159 -11.47 14.07 -10.28
C GLU A 159 -10.22 13.33 -9.79
N GLY A 160 -10.40 12.18 -9.12
CA GLY A 160 -9.33 11.35 -8.58
C GLY A 160 -9.85 10.04 -8.03
N MET A 161 -8.92 9.21 -7.57
CA MET A 161 -9.18 7.99 -6.83
C MET A 161 -8.38 8.02 -5.53
N GLU A 162 -8.88 7.33 -4.52
CA GLU A 162 -8.17 7.14 -3.26
C GLU A 162 -8.19 5.68 -2.83
N ALA A 163 -7.19 5.31 -2.04
CA ALA A 163 -7.09 3.98 -1.47
C ALA A 163 -6.73 4.04 0.01
N TYR A 164 -7.28 3.10 0.74
CA TYR A 164 -7.05 2.87 2.16
C TYR A 164 -6.54 1.46 2.34
N ALA A 165 -5.52 1.27 3.15
CA ALA A 165 -4.98 -0.04 3.46
C ALA A 165 -4.72 -0.20 4.95
N THR A 166 -4.91 -1.41 5.44
CA THR A 166 -4.38 -1.84 6.74
C THR A 166 -3.48 -3.04 6.53
N ALA A 167 -2.40 -3.10 7.30
CA ALA A 167 -1.49 -4.21 7.32
C ALA A 167 -1.36 -4.77 8.74
N LEU A 168 -1.33 -6.08 8.86
CA LEU A 168 -0.88 -6.78 10.07
C LEU A 168 0.51 -7.35 9.80
N ILE A 169 1.46 -7.06 10.67
CA ILE A 169 2.78 -7.69 10.69
C ILE A 169 3.04 -8.34 12.03
N ALA A 170 3.86 -9.38 12.07
CA ALA A 170 4.23 -10.08 13.28
C ALA A 170 5.75 -10.16 13.43
N VAL A 171 6.24 -10.21 14.65
CA VAL A 171 7.67 -10.46 14.92
C VAL A 171 8.05 -11.83 14.35
N LYS A 172 9.16 -11.89 13.62
CA LYS A 172 9.66 -13.13 12.99
C LYS A 172 9.83 -14.24 14.02
N GLY A 173 9.20 -15.39 13.74
CA GLY A 173 9.24 -16.55 14.65
C GLY A 173 8.27 -16.46 15.82
N ALA A 174 7.28 -15.54 15.78
CA ALA A 174 6.25 -15.42 16.80
C ALA A 174 5.15 -16.52 16.71
N PHE A 175 5.14 -17.30 15.61
CA PHE A 175 4.21 -18.40 15.36
C PHE A 175 4.97 -19.65 14.89
#